data_d9e69ee1e4a8767103782a8c3cd2c340
#
_entry.id   d9e69ee1e4a8767103782a8c3cd2c340
#
_cell.length_a   1.000
_cell.length_b   1.000
_cell.length_c   1.000
_cell.angle_alpha   90.00
_cell.angle_beta   90.00
_cell.angle_gamma   90.00
#
_symmetry.space_group_name_H-M   'P 1'
#
loop_
_entity.id
_entity.type
_entity.pdbx_description
1 polymer ?
#
loop_
_entity_poly.entity_id
_entity_poly.type
_entity_poly.pdbx_seq_one_letter_code
_entity_poly.pdbx_strand_id
1 'polypeptide(L)'
;MKGTPGKGAVIAALFFIALGAILFSVERANRAIEPYCVERKEELPAVSAVQVPDGEKININTANAEELESLPGIGPVTAARILAYREENAGFYDEGELREVDGIGDALLEELLPYITVGN
;
A
#
# COMPACT_ATOMS: atom_id res chain seq x y z
N MET A 1 -25.06 59.38 13.02
CA MET A 1 -26.08 58.35 12.72
C MET A 1 -25.43 57.01 12.77
N LYS A 2 -25.62 56.29 13.83
CA LYS A 2 -25.12 54.90 13.94
C LYS A 2 -26.26 54.00 13.48
N GLY A 3 -26.21 53.62 12.20
CA GLY A 3 -27.11 52.59 11.66
C GLY A 3 -26.73 51.25 12.25
N THR A 4 -27.58 50.68 13.08
CA THR A 4 -27.44 49.30 13.51
C THR A 4 -27.55 48.41 12.25
N PRO A 5 -26.60 47.51 12.02
CA PRO A 5 -26.71 46.60 10.87
C PRO A 5 -28.00 45.82 11.04
N GLY A 6 -28.85 45.85 10.04
CA GLY A 6 -30.13 45.16 10.06
C GLY A 6 -29.89 43.64 10.29
N LYS A 7 -30.82 43.03 10.99
CA LYS A 7 -30.76 41.57 11.33
C LYS A 7 -30.43 40.68 10.13
N GLY A 8 -30.71 41.10 8.92
CA GLY A 8 -30.36 40.41 7.69
C GLY A 8 -28.85 40.41 7.38
N ALA A 9 -28.11 41.45 7.72
CA ALA A 9 -26.67 41.51 7.49
C ALA A 9 -25.91 40.55 8.41
N VAL A 10 -26.38 40.38 9.65
CA VAL A 10 -25.79 39.45 10.61
C VAL A 10 -26.03 37.98 10.17
N ILE A 11 -27.24 37.69 9.67
CA ILE A 11 -27.58 36.38 9.16
C ILE A 11 -26.74 36.04 7.94
N ALA A 12 -26.58 36.99 7.01
CA ALA A 12 -25.73 36.79 5.83
C ALA A 12 -24.26 36.55 6.21
N ALA A 13 -23.71 37.28 7.18
CA ALA A 13 -22.35 37.12 7.66
C ALA A 13 -22.14 35.72 8.30
N LEU A 14 -23.08 35.24 9.12
CA LEU A 14 -23.03 33.89 9.72
C LEU A 14 -23.13 32.81 8.66
N PHE A 15 -23.93 33.01 7.61
CA PHE A 15 -24.04 32.07 6.52
C PHE A 15 -22.72 31.93 5.71
N PHE A 16 -22.04 33.06 5.45
CA PHE A 16 -20.74 33.03 4.79
C PHE A 16 -19.63 32.39 5.65
N ILE A 17 -19.66 32.61 6.96
CA ILE A 17 -18.72 31.97 7.88
C ILE A 17 -18.96 30.45 7.92
N ALA A 18 -20.21 30.00 7.99
CA ALA A 18 -20.55 28.60 7.98
C ALA A 18 -20.17 27.92 6.63
N LEU A 19 -20.43 28.60 5.51
CA LEU A 19 -20.06 28.12 4.18
C LEU A 19 -18.52 28.03 4.03
N GLY A 20 -17.79 29.03 4.50
CA GLY A 20 -16.33 29.04 4.51
C GLY A 20 -15.74 27.90 5.36
N ALA A 21 -16.35 27.62 6.52
CA ALA A 21 -15.93 26.51 7.38
C ALA A 21 -16.17 25.14 6.73
N ILE A 22 -17.28 24.98 6.01
CA ILE A 22 -17.59 23.75 5.27
C ILE A 22 -16.59 23.56 4.11
N LEU A 23 -16.32 24.61 3.33
CA LEU A 23 -15.34 24.56 2.23
C LEU A 23 -13.94 24.26 2.75
N PHE A 24 -13.53 24.88 3.86
CA PHE A 24 -12.25 24.64 4.49
C PHE A 24 -12.14 23.20 5.06
N SER A 25 -13.24 22.67 5.57
CA SER A 25 -13.29 21.28 6.05
C SER A 25 -13.17 20.26 4.91
N VAL A 26 -13.79 20.56 3.76
CA VAL A 26 -13.71 19.70 2.56
C VAL A 26 -12.30 19.72 1.99
N GLU A 27 -11.64 20.88 1.94
CA GLU A 27 -10.24 20.96 1.49
C GLU A 27 -9.28 20.20 2.42
N ARG A 28 -9.54 20.22 3.73
CA ARG A 28 -8.74 19.49 4.70
C ARG A 28 -8.95 17.96 4.59
N ALA A 29 -10.16 17.52 4.30
CA ALA A 29 -10.46 16.11 4.03
C ALA A 29 -9.85 15.63 2.70
N ASN A 30 -9.79 16.51 1.69
CA ASN A 30 -9.22 16.18 0.40
C ASN A 30 -7.68 16.16 0.40
N ARG A 31 -7.03 16.81 1.38
CA ARG A 31 -5.58 16.71 1.58
C ARG A 31 -5.13 15.38 2.20
N ALA A 32 -6.06 14.61 2.78
CA ALA A 32 -5.75 13.29 3.32
C ALA A 32 -5.69 12.20 2.23
N ILE A 33 -6.09 12.53 0.99
CA ILE A 33 -5.88 11.70 -0.19
C ILE A 33 -4.74 12.35 -0.98
N GLU A 34 -3.58 12.41 -0.40
CA GLU A 34 -2.39 12.49 -1.18
C GLU A 34 -2.41 11.21 -2.03
N PRO A 35 -2.52 11.30 -3.35
CA PRO A 35 -2.12 10.16 -4.15
C PRO A 35 -0.66 9.92 -3.74
N TYR A 36 -0.40 8.81 -3.12
CA TYR A 36 0.94 8.34 -2.87
C TYR A 36 1.60 8.17 -4.25
N CYS A 37 1.95 9.31 -4.85
CA CYS A 37 2.97 9.36 -5.86
C CYS A 37 4.23 8.98 -5.09
N VAL A 38 4.56 7.70 -5.13
CA VAL A 38 5.93 7.29 -4.95
C VAL A 38 6.71 8.15 -5.93
N GLU A 39 7.26 9.26 -5.46
CA GLU A 39 8.42 9.83 -6.12
C GLU A 39 9.44 8.69 -6.15
N ARG A 40 9.34 7.90 -7.21
CA ARG A 40 10.44 7.06 -7.62
C ARG A 40 11.57 8.05 -7.92
N LYS A 41 12.31 8.38 -6.90
CA LYS A 41 13.63 8.95 -7.08
C LYS A 41 14.37 7.91 -7.89
N GLU A 42 14.41 8.14 -9.21
CA GLU A 42 15.25 7.39 -10.11
C GLU A 42 16.71 7.68 -9.76
N GLU A 43 17.14 7.10 -8.66
CA GLU A 43 18.48 6.58 -8.60
C GLU A 43 18.32 5.12 -8.94
N LEU A 44 18.53 4.81 -10.21
CA LEU A 44 18.93 3.49 -10.64
C LEU A 44 20.25 3.16 -9.94
N PRO A 45 20.23 2.44 -8.81
CA PRO A 45 21.35 1.61 -8.52
C PRO A 45 21.27 0.52 -9.59
N ALA A 46 22.35 0.33 -10.32
CA ALA A 46 22.55 -0.82 -11.16
C ALA A 46 21.86 -2.01 -10.49
N VAL A 47 21.00 -2.69 -11.24
CA VAL A 47 20.35 -3.93 -10.85
C VAL A 47 21.46 -4.85 -10.37
N SER A 48 21.81 -4.75 -9.09
CA SER A 48 22.44 -5.84 -8.41
C SER A 48 21.37 -6.92 -8.45
N ALA A 49 21.53 -7.84 -9.36
CA ALA A 49 20.88 -9.13 -9.22
C ALA A 49 21.13 -9.52 -7.77
N VAL A 50 20.09 -9.46 -6.94
CA VAL A 50 20.13 -10.03 -5.61
C VAL A 50 20.41 -11.49 -5.87
N GLN A 51 21.68 -11.86 -5.74
CA GLN A 51 22.09 -13.24 -5.79
C GLN A 51 21.53 -13.83 -4.49
N VAL A 52 20.40 -14.51 -4.62
CA VAL A 52 19.95 -15.42 -3.58
C VAL A 52 21.12 -16.40 -3.40
N PRO A 53 21.76 -16.46 -2.23
CA PRO A 53 22.83 -17.42 -2.02
C PRO A 53 22.27 -18.79 -2.32
N ASP A 54 22.97 -19.55 -3.18
CA ASP A 54 22.59 -20.90 -3.56
C ASP A 54 22.27 -21.74 -2.32
N GLY A 55 20.98 -22.00 -2.07
CA GLY A 55 20.49 -22.89 -1.00
C GLY A 55 19.70 -22.27 0.13
N GLU A 56 19.59 -20.95 0.25
CA GLU A 56 18.75 -20.32 1.28
C GLU A 56 17.35 -20.01 0.72
N LYS A 57 16.36 -20.71 1.29
CA LYS A 57 14.96 -20.49 0.93
C LYS A 57 14.46 -19.15 1.50
N ILE A 58 13.70 -18.43 0.72
CA ILE A 58 13.07 -17.16 1.14
C ILE A 58 11.89 -17.46 2.04
N ASN A 59 11.92 -16.93 3.26
CA ASN A 59 10.81 -17.05 4.19
C ASN A 59 9.72 -16.04 3.85
N ILE A 60 8.60 -16.50 3.34
CA ILE A 60 7.47 -15.66 2.91
C ILE A 60 6.82 -14.85 4.04
N ASN A 61 6.99 -15.27 5.31
CA ASN A 61 6.48 -14.55 6.46
C ASN A 61 7.34 -13.36 6.88
N THR A 62 8.63 -13.37 6.57
CA THR A 62 9.57 -12.32 6.98
C THR A 62 10.17 -11.54 5.82
N ALA A 63 10.10 -12.09 4.60
CA ALA A 63 10.65 -11.48 3.40
C ALA A 63 10.07 -10.08 3.14
N ASN A 64 10.92 -9.20 2.64
CA ASN A 64 10.51 -7.89 2.15
C ASN A 64 10.02 -7.97 0.69
N ALA A 65 9.52 -6.85 0.15
CA ALA A 65 9.00 -6.81 -1.22
C ALA A 65 10.08 -7.17 -2.25
N GLU A 66 11.30 -6.69 -2.08
CA GLU A 66 12.42 -6.92 -3.02
C GLU A 66 12.84 -8.39 -3.04
N GLU A 67 12.87 -9.03 -1.87
CA GLU A 67 13.15 -10.47 -1.75
C GLU A 67 12.07 -11.31 -2.43
N LEU A 68 10.79 -10.95 -2.24
CA LEU A 68 9.68 -11.61 -2.90
C LEU A 68 9.72 -11.42 -4.42
N GLU A 69 10.09 -10.24 -4.91
CA GLU A 69 10.24 -9.97 -6.35
C GLU A 69 11.42 -10.71 -6.99
N SER A 70 12.38 -11.18 -6.21
CA SER A 70 13.48 -12.02 -6.71
C SER A 70 13.04 -13.45 -7.04
N LEU A 71 11.86 -13.86 -6.57
CA LEU A 71 11.29 -15.17 -6.87
C LEU A 71 10.79 -15.25 -8.32
N PRO A 72 10.94 -16.42 -8.97
CA PRO A 72 10.50 -16.60 -10.35
C PRO A 72 8.98 -16.38 -10.46
N GLY A 73 8.55 -15.56 -11.43
CA GLY A 73 7.13 -15.28 -11.68
C GLY A 73 6.46 -14.33 -10.70
N ILE A 74 7.17 -13.82 -9.69
CA ILE A 74 6.67 -12.83 -8.74
C ILE A 74 7.10 -11.44 -9.18
N GLY A 75 6.13 -10.61 -9.54
CA GLY A 75 6.35 -9.20 -9.83
C GLY A 75 5.94 -8.29 -8.66
N PRO A 76 6.14 -6.96 -8.79
CA PRO A 76 5.83 -6.00 -7.72
C PRO A 76 4.37 -6.04 -7.27
N VAL A 77 3.44 -6.28 -8.17
CA VAL A 77 2.01 -6.39 -7.85
C VAL A 77 1.72 -7.65 -7.03
N THR A 78 2.30 -8.78 -7.42
CA THR A 78 2.12 -10.05 -6.70
C THR A 78 2.83 -10.02 -5.34
N ALA A 79 4.03 -9.45 -5.27
CA ALA A 79 4.74 -9.23 -4.01
C ALA A 79 3.91 -8.38 -3.03
N ALA A 80 3.31 -7.27 -3.50
CA ALA A 80 2.45 -6.44 -2.68
C ALA A 80 1.21 -7.21 -2.16
N ARG A 81 0.62 -8.10 -2.98
CA ARG A 81 -0.51 -8.94 -2.57
C ARG A 81 -0.11 -9.99 -1.52
N ILE A 82 1.08 -10.57 -1.63
CA ILE A 82 1.63 -11.48 -0.63
C ILE A 82 1.77 -10.75 0.72
N LEU A 83 2.32 -9.53 0.71
CA LEU A 83 2.45 -8.71 1.91
C LEU A 83 1.09 -8.37 2.52
N ALA A 84 0.12 -7.97 1.72
CA ALA A 84 -1.24 -7.69 2.17
C ALA A 84 -1.91 -8.92 2.79
N TYR A 85 -1.84 -10.07 2.14
CA TYR A 85 -2.36 -11.33 2.66
C TYR A 85 -1.76 -11.69 4.02
N ARG A 86 -0.44 -11.52 4.17
CA ARG A 86 0.28 -11.75 5.42
C ARG A 86 -0.23 -10.87 6.56
N GLU A 87 -0.52 -9.60 6.27
CA GLU A 87 -1.04 -8.66 7.27
C GLU A 87 -2.48 -8.99 7.68
N GLU A 88 -3.31 -9.42 6.73
CA GLU A 88 -4.72 -9.75 6.98
C GLU A 88 -4.90 -11.08 7.71
N ASN A 89 -4.03 -12.06 7.47
CA ASN A 89 -4.17 -13.43 7.96
C ASN A 89 -3.13 -13.82 9.04
N ALA A 90 -2.39 -12.85 9.59
CA ALA A 90 -1.34 -13.09 10.58
C ALA A 90 -0.17 -13.97 10.07
N GLY A 91 0.05 -14.01 8.76
CA GLY A 91 1.09 -14.77 8.08
C GLY A 91 0.57 -15.98 7.33
N PHE A 92 1.49 -16.75 6.80
CA PHE A 92 1.24 -18.04 6.13
C PHE A 92 1.59 -19.19 7.08
N TYR A 93 0.73 -20.18 7.18
CA TYR A 93 0.97 -21.38 7.98
C TYR A 93 1.59 -22.51 7.15
N ASP A 94 1.37 -22.50 5.84
CA ASP A 94 1.86 -23.47 4.89
C ASP A 94 2.21 -22.81 3.55
N GLU A 95 3.20 -23.33 2.83
CA GLU A 95 3.58 -22.83 1.51
C GLU A 95 2.41 -22.92 0.51
N GLY A 96 1.53 -23.90 0.67
CA GLY A 96 0.33 -24.06 -0.17
C GLY A 96 -0.68 -22.93 -0.08
N GLU A 97 -0.68 -22.15 1.00
CA GLU A 97 -1.58 -21.00 1.16
C GLU A 97 -1.27 -19.85 0.20
N LEU A 98 -0.08 -19.83 -0.39
CA LEU A 98 0.25 -18.82 -1.42
C LEU A 98 -0.71 -18.82 -2.61
N ARG A 99 -1.38 -19.92 -2.90
CA ARG A 99 -2.39 -19.98 -3.97
C ARG A 99 -3.65 -19.15 -3.65
N GLU A 100 -3.88 -18.82 -2.39
CA GLU A 100 -4.97 -17.92 -1.99
C GLU A 100 -4.68 -16.46 -2.36
N VAL A 101 -3.41 -16.16 -2.70
CA VAL A 101 -3.01 -14.84 -3.16
C VAL A 101 -3.35 -14.69 -4.64
N ASP A 102 -4.09 -13.65 -4.97
CA ASP A 102 -4.46 -13.30 -6.34
C ASP A 102 -3.22 -13.17 -7.25
N GLY A 103 -3.15 -13.98 -8.28
CA GLY A 103 -2.04 -14.02 -9.23
C GLY A 103 -1.07 -15.17 -9.02
N ILE A 104 -1.25 -16.00 -8.00
CA ILE A 104 -0.49 -17.23 -7.78
C ILE A 104 -1.40 -18.44 -8.02
N GLY A 105 -1.18 -19.10 -9.13
CA GLY A 105 -1.85 -20.36 -9.46
C GLY A 105 -1.02 -21.58 -9.07
N ASP A 106 -1.61 -22.77 -9.18
CA ASP A 106 -0.95 -24.03 -8.82
C ASP A 106 0.39 -24.23 -9.55
N ALA A 107 0.47 -23.90 -10.83
CA ALA A 107 1.69 -24.02 -11.63
C ALA A 107 2.82 -23.10 -11.11
N LEU A 108 2.49 -21.87 -10.75
CA LEU A 108 3.46 -20.92 -10.19
C LEU A 108 3.87 -21.34 -8.78
N LEU A 109 2.93 -21.85 -7.98
CA LEU A 109 3.24 -22.35 -6.65
C LEU A 109 4.24 -23.51 -6.71
N GLU A 110 4.04 -24.48 -7.59
CA GLU A 110 4.98 -25.59 -7.78
C GLU A 110 6.38 -25.11 -8.18
N GLU A 111 6.47 -24.07 -8.99
CA GLU A 111 7.75 -23.45 -9.37
C GLU A 111 8.42 -22.73 -8.18
N LEU A 112 7.65 -22.18 -7.25
CA LEU A 112 8.13 -21.45 -6.09
C LEU A 112 8.59 -22.34 -4.93
N LEU A 113 7.98 -23.50 -4.74
CA LEU A 113 8.25 -24.42 -3.62
C LEU A 113 9.74 -24.68 -3.32
N PRO A 114 10.63 -24.84 -4.32
CA PRO A 114 12.05 -25.04 -4.06
C PRO A 114 12.75 -23.80 -3.50
N TYR A 115 12.18 -22.61 -3.67
CA TYR A 115 12.79 -21.32 -3.32
C TYR A 115 12.20 -20.67 -2.06
N ILE A 116 11.08 -21.17 -1.57
CA ILE A 116 10.34 -20.58 -0.45
C ILE A 116 10.30 -21.49 0.77
N THR A 117 10.02 -20.89 1.91
CA THR A 117 9.72 -21.57 3.17
C THR A 117 8.77 -20.73 4.02
N VAL A 118 7.98 -21.38 4.86
CA VAL A 118 7.27 -20.75 5.98
C VAL A 118 8.07 -21.04 7.24
N GLY A 119 8.96 -20.11 7.62
CA GLY A 119 9.63 -20.19 8.89
C GLY A 119 8.69 -19.76 10.02
N ASN A 120 8.63 -20.54 11.05
CA ASN A 120 7.96 -20.19 12.31
C ASN A 120 8.84 -19.31 13.16
#